data_beefa6ffa56bf4bbcbea116a679c079a
#
_entry.id   beefa6ffa56bf4bbcbea116a679c079a
#
_cell.length_a   1.000
_cell.length_b   1.000
_cell.length_c   1.000
_cell.angle_alpha   90.00
_cell.angle_beta   90.00
_cell.angle_gamma   90.00
#
_symmetry.space_group_name_H-M   'P 1'
#
loop_
_entity.id
_entity.type
_entity.pdbx_description
1 polymer ?
#
loop_
_entity_poly.entity_id
_entity_poly.type
_entity_poly.pdbx_seq_one_letter_code
_entity_poly.pdbx_strand_id
1 'polypeptide(L)'
;MSQPVLSVLRGRSSVIFRHAFLAAALCGSAQFATASTTVDQLSNCLVKSTTATDKTTVLQWTFAALAAHPDLKVYSNVTDAQRTQLDKNLAQVLQRILVEQCSAQTKAVIQAEGLQAVGDSFQELGQITGEEILKNPEVKGQLQGVLRYVDLNKLVTTFLTPEIWNKLGVTR
;
A
#
# COMPACT_ATOMS: atom_id res chain seq x y z
N MET A 1 42.89 26.30 67.53
CA MET A 1 42.00 26.63 68.65
C MET A 1 40.59 26.77 68.10
N SER A 2 39.73 25.96 68.69
CA SER A 2 38.28 26.10 68.85
C SER A 2 37.37 25.90 67.71
N GLN A 3 36.81 24.74 67.67
CA GLN A 3 35.39 24.47 67.34
C GLN A 3 34.48 25.13 68.38
N PRO A 4 33.16 25.31 68.21
CA PRO A 4 32.20 24.23 68.02
C PRO A 4 30.92 24.62 67.22
N VAL A 5 30.18 23.66 66.88
CA VAL A 5 28.95 23.01 67.30
C VAL A 5 27.69 23.34 66.46
N LEU A 6 27.15 22.27 65.87
CA LEU A 6 25.75 21.78 65.75
C LEU A 6 24.58 22.78 65.54
N SER A 7 23.80 22.53 64.50
CA SER A 7 22.44 22.03 64.81
C SER A 7 21.74 21.45 63.56
N VAL A 8 21.26 20.31 63.77
CA VAL A 8 20.30 19.47 63.04
C VAL A 8 19.00 20.24 62.80
N LEU A 9 18.50 20.21 61.55
CA LEU A 9 17.05 20.23 61.29
C LEU A 9 16.71 19.27 60.20
N ARG A 10 16.11 18.21 60.64
CA ARG A 10 15.46 17.11 59.96
C ARG A 10 14.09 17.61 59.46
N GLY A 11 13.87 17.63 58.17
CA GLY A 11 12.60 18.08 57.59
C GLY A 11 12.25 17.21 56.35
N ARG A 12 11.50 16.17 56.65
CA ARG A 12 10.71 15.32 55.78
C ARG A 12 9.98 16.14 54.71
N SER A 13 10.30 15.96 53.44
CA SER A 13 9.34 16.10 52.31
C SER A 13 10.03 15.65 51.03
N SER A 14 10.13 14.36 50.83
CA SER A 14 10.63 13.80 49.55
C SER A 14 9.81 12.57 49.11
N VAL A 15 8.50 12.74 49.01
CA VAL A 15 7.62 11.68 48.50
C VAL A 15 6.71 12.16 47.35
N ILE A 16 6.65 13.44 47.04
CA ILE A 16 5.70 13.98 46.03
C ILE A 16 6.31 14.13 44.63
N PHE A 17 7.62 13.95 44.44
CA PHE A 17 8.27 14.17 43.12
C PHE A 17 8.54 12.90 42.30
N ARG A 18 8.11 11.72 42.76
CA ARG A 18 8.39 10.44 42.07
C ARG A 18 7.28 9.93 41.14
N HIS A 19 6.14 10.59 41.05
CA HIS A 19 4.98 10.12 40.26
C HIS A 19 4.66 11.01 39.03
N ALA A 20 5.44 12.06 38.75
CA ALA A 20 5.20 12.96 37.64
C ALA A 20 6.00 12.61 36.34
N PHE A 21 6.85 11.60 36.36
CA PHE A 21 7.72 11.25 35.23
C PHE A 21 7.30 9.99 34.44
N LEU A 22 6.18 9.33 34.79
CA LEU A 22 5.76 8.09 34.14
C LEU A 22 4.55 8.25 33.18
N ALA A 23 4.05 9.46 32.96
CA ALA A 23 2.90 9.70 32.08
C ALA A 23 3.24 10.27 30.69
N ALA A 24 4.50 10.46 30.36
CA ALA A 24 4.93 11.09 29.10
C ALA A 24 5.47 10.09 28.04
N ALA A 25 5.38 8.78 28.23
CA ALA A 25 6.04 7.80 27.38
C ALA A 25 5.06 6.93 26.54
N LEU A 26 3.77 7.28 26.43
CA LEU A 26 2.79 6.52 25.66
C LEU A 26 2.07 7.34 24.58
N CYS A 27 2.60 8.50 24.17
CA CYS A 27 2.32 9.03 22.85
C CYS A 27 3.22 8.31 21.84
N GLY A 28 3.03 7.01 21.71
CA GLY A 28 3.51 6.23 20.57
C GLY A 28 2.93 6.88 19.32
N SER A 29 3.78 7.58 18.59
CA SER A 29 3.53 8.11 17.26
C SER A 29 2.91 6.99 16.42
N ALA A 30 1.58 7.00 16.28
CA ALA A 30 0.94 6.44 15.11
C ALA A 30 1.48 7.29 13.95
N GLN A 31 2.61 6.88 13.39
CA GLN A 31 3.06 7.33 12.09
C GLN A 31 2.04 6.74 11.11
N PHE A 32 0.93 7.44 10.92
CA PHE A 32 0.23 7.33 9.67
C PHE A 32 1.28 7.69 8.63
N ALA A 33 1.65 6.74 7.78
CA ALA A 33 2.41 7.01 6.57
C ALA A 33 1.50 7.90 5.72
N THR A 34 1.53 9.21 5.98
CA THR A 34 0.99 10.19 5.07
C THR A 34 1.91 10.13 3.87
N ALA A 35 1.39 9.72 2.72
CA ALA A 35 2.10 9.90 1.47
C ALA A 35 2.61 11.34 1.43
N SER A 36 3.86 11.53 1.01
CA SER A 36 4.41 12.87 0.98
C SER A 36 3.69 13.69 -0.09
N THR A 37 3.62 15.00 0.11
CA THR A 37 2.97 15.90 -0.85
C THR A 37 3.56 15.77 -2.26
N THR A 38 4.84 15.45 -2.41
CA THR A 38 5.51 15.28 -3.70
C THR A 38 5.12 13.97 -4.36
N VAL A 39 5.02 12.86 -3.60
CA VAL A 39 4.51 11.56 -4.08
C VAL A 39 3.07 11.72 -4.56
N ASP A 40 2.19 12.37 -3.76
CA ASP A 40 0.80 12.60 -4.15
C ASP A 40 0.68 13.44 -5.43
N GLN A 41 1.50 14.47 -5.60
CA GLN A 41 1.51 15.29 -6.81
C GLN A 41 1.93 14.49 -8.04
N LEU A 42 2.94 13.63 -7.92
CA LEU A 42 3.34 12.75 -9.01
C LEU A 42 2.26 11.71 -9.29
N SER A 43 1.69 11.06 -8.27
CA SER A 43 0.58 10.11 -8.40
C SER A 43 -0.59 10.70 -9.18
N ASN A 44 -1.04 11.89 -8.80
CA ASN A 44 -2.09 12.61 -9.51
C ASN A 44 -1.72 12.92 -10.99
N CYS A 45 -0.46 13.26 -11.27
CA CYS A 45 0.00 13.48 -12.63
C CYS A 45 -0.02 12.18 -13.44
N LEU A 46 0.48 11.08 -12.86
CA LEU A 46 0.49 9.76 -13.49
C LEU A 46 -0.93 9.32 -13.88
N VAL A 47 -1.89 9.42 -12.94
CA VAL A 47 -3.30 9.06 -13.20
C VAL A 47 -3.88 9.87 -14.35
N LYS A 48 -3.66 11.18 -14.38
CA LYS A 48 -4.18 12.08 -15.44
C LYS A 48 -3.52 11.86 -16.79
N SER A 49 -2.24 11.47 -16.81
CA SER A 49 -1.45 11.30 -18.02
C SER A 49 -1.54 9.91 -18.63
N THR A 50 -2.11 8.94 -17.91
CA THR A 50 -2.24 7.55 -18.36
C THR A 50 -3.53 7.36 -19.15
N THR A 51 -3.39 6.98 -20.41
CA THR A 51 -4.51 6.69 -21.32
C THR A 51 -5.02 5.24 -21.15
N ALA A 52 -6.18 4.92 -21.73
CA ALA A 52 -6.69 3.55 -21.78
C ALA A 52 -5.71 2.59 -22.52
N THR A 53 -5.06 3.05 -23.58
CA THR A 53 -4.04 2.28 -24.30
C THR A 53 -2.82 2.00 -23.43
N ASP A 54 -2.38 2.97 -22.61
CA ASP A 54 -1.26 2.78 -21.69
C ASP A 54 -1.59 1.73 -20.63
N LYS A 55 -2.80 1.76 -20.08
CA LYS A 55 -3.27 0.74 -19.12
C LYS A 55 -3.27 -0.66 -19.74
N THR A 56 -3.68 -0.78 -21.01
CA THR A 56 -3.60 -2.04 -21.74
C THR A 56 -2.15 -2.50 -21.91
N THR A 57 -1.23 -1.58 -22.22
CA THR A 57 0.21 -1.89 -22.31
C THR A 57 0.77 -2.39 -20.99
N VAL A 58 0.44 -1.72 -19.88
CA VAL A 58 0.83 -2.14 -18.51
C VAL A 58 0.28 -3.53 -18.20
N LEU A 59 -1.00 -3.78 -18.49
CA LEU A 59 -1.63 -5.09 -18.24
C LEU A 59 -0.96 -6.22 -19.02
N GLN A 60 -0.71 -6.02 -20.30
CA GLN A 60 -0.02 -7.00 -21.16
C GLN A 60 1.39 -7.30 -20.69
N TRP A 61 2.14 -6.25 -20.33
CA TRP A 61 3.49 -6.41 -19.79
C TRP A 61 3.47 -7.13 -18.44
N THR A 62 2.57 -6.77 -17.52
CA THR A 62 2.41 -7.42 -16.23
C THR A 62 2.12 -8.91 -16.39
N PHE A 63 1.21 -9.27 -17.31
CA PHE A 63 0.95 -10.67 -17.63
C PHE A 63 2.20 -11.40 -18.11
N ALA A 64 2.96 -10.81 -19.03
CA ALA A 64 4.17 -11.42 -19.57
C ALA A 64 5.27 -11.56 -18.49
N ALA A 65 5.37 -10.59 -17.57
CA ALA A 65 6.29 -10.66 -16.43
C ALA A 65 5.90 -11.79 -15.46
N LEU A 66 4.62 -11.88 -15.09
CA LEU A 66 4.10 -12.98 -14.25
C LEU A 66 4.27 -14.34 -14.91
N ALA A 67 4.03 -14.43 -16.22
CA ALA A 67 4.19 -15.65 -17.01
C ALA A 67 5.66 -16.15 -17.09
N ALA A 68 6.63 -15.33 -16.68
CA ALA A 68 8.03 -15.77 -16.52
C ALA A 68 8.27 -16.54 -15.22
N HIS A 69 7.37 -16.44 -14.23
CA HIS A 69 7.50 -17.17 -12.97
C HIS A 69 7.44 -18.68 -13.21
N PRO A 70 8.31 -19.48 -12.59
CA PRO A 70 8.38 -20.94 -12.82
C PRO A 70 7.04 -21.65 -12.71
N ASP A 71 6.24 -21.33 -11.70
CA ASP A 71 4.93 -21.97 -11.45
C ASP A 71 3.83 -21.53 -12.44
N LEU A 72 4.02 -20.41 -13.13
CA LEU A 72 3.05 -19.88 -14.09
C LEU A 72 3.43 -20.16 -15.54
N LYS A 73 4.70 -20.50 -15.78
CA LYS A 73 5.22 -20.72 -17.13
C LYS A 73 4.48 -21.80 -17.90
N VAL A 74 3.97 -22.84 -17.21
CA VAL A 74 3.22 -23.92 -17.82
C VAL A 74 1.83 -23.49 -18.35
N TYR A 75 1.33 -22.36 -17.91
CA TYR A 75 0.02 -21.82 -18.32
C TYR A 75 0.14 -20.72 -19.38
N SER A 76 1.35 -20.45 -19.89
CA SER A 76 1.59 -19.33 -20.80
C SER A 76 2.55 -19.70 -21.92
N ASN A 77 2.25 -19.21 -23.13
CA ASN A 77 3.08 -19.36 -24.32
C ASN A 77 3.74 -18.02 -24.76
N VAL A 78 4.01 -17.11 -23.82
CA VAL A 78 4.65 -15.84 -24.15
C VAL A 78 6.08 -16.08 -24.60
N THR A 79 6.38 -15.74 -25.85
CA THR A 79 7.72 -15.90 -26.45
C THR A 79 8.67 -14.78 -26.02
N ASP A 80 9.99 -14.98 -26.14
CA ASP A 80 11.00 -13.95 -25.84
C ASP A 80 10.87 -12.72 -26.76
N ALA A 81 10.50 -12.92 -28.00
CA ALA A 81 10.23 -11.81 -28.92
C ALA A 81 9.04 -10.95 -28.46
N GLN A 82 7.96 -11.61 -27.99
CA GLN A 82 6.81 -10.89 -27.42
C GLN A 82 7.19 -10.16 -26.13
N ARG A 83 7.97 -10.76 -25.22
CA ARG A 83 8.47 -10.09 -24.01
C ARG A 83 9.25 -8.83 -24.37
N THR A 84 10.23 -8.97 -25.27
CA THR A 84 11.04 -7.84 -25.72
C THR A 84 10.18 -6.70 -26.31
N GLN A 85 9.14 -7.03 -27.05
CA GLN A 85 8.24 -6.01 -27.59
C GLN A 85 7.43 -5.33 -26.50
N LEU A 86 6.91 -6.09 -25.52
CA LEU A 86 6.18 -5.54 -24.39
C LEU A 86 7.06 -4.65 -23.50
N ASP A 87 8.32 -5.04 -23.26
CA ASP A 87 9.30 -4.20 -22.56
C ASP A 87 9.52 -2.86 -23.24
N LYS A 88 9.69 -2.87 -24.58
CA LYS A 88 9.85 -1.64 -25.38
C LYS A 88 8.60 -0.76 -25.30
N ASN A 89 7.42 -1.36 -25.42
CA ASN A 89 6.16 -0.62 -25.36
C ASN A 89 5.99 0.05 -23.99
N LEU A 90 6.22 -0.68 -22.91
CA LEU A 90 6.15 -0.12 -21.54
C LEU A 90 7.19 0.97 -21.33
N ALA A 91 8.44 0.76 -21.79
CA ALA A 91 9.49 1.77 -21.67
C ALA A 91 9.11 3.09 -22.35
N GLN A 92 8.48 3.04 -23.54
CA GLN A 92 7.98 4.23 -24.24
C GLN A 92 6.88 4.95 -23.44
N VAL A 93 5.94 4.20 -22.84
CA VAL A 93 4.89 4.77 -21.98
C VAL A 93 5.51 5.47 -20.77
N LEU A 94 6.43 4.80 -20.06
CA LEU A 94 7.10 5.36 -18.88
C LEU A 94 7.92 6.61 -19.24
N GLN A 95 8.67 6.58 -20.35
CA GLN A 95 9.44 7.72 -20.79
C GLN A 95 8.53 8.91 -21.09
N ARG A 96 7.48 8.72 -21.87
CA ARG A 96 6.52 9.78 -22.18
C ARG A 96 5.88 10.38 -20.92
N ILE A 97 5.43 9.53 -20.01
CA ILE A 97 4.73 10.02 -18.80
C ILE A 97 5.71 10.68 -17.83
N LEU A 98 6.80 10.02 -17.46
CA LEU A 98 7.71 10.50 -16.41
C LEU A 98 8.61 11.65 -16.87
N VAL A 99 9.06 11.61 -18.14
CA VAL A 99 10.05 12.57 -18.64
C VAL A 99 9.40 13.75 -19.39
N GLU A 100 8.29 13.52 -20.10
CA GLU A 100 7.67 14.55 -20.93
C GLU A 100 6.47 15.20 -20.22
N GLN A 101 5.54 14.40 -19.68
CA GLN A 101 4.27 14.91 -19.13
C GLN A 101 4.34 15.28 -17.65
N CYS A 102 5.03 14.48 -16.82
CA CYS A 102 5.14 14.65 -15.37
C CYS A 102 6.56 14.99 -14.92
N SER A 103 7.40 15.57 -15.80
CA SER A 103 8.83 15.77 -15.52
C SER A 103 9.10 16.62 -14.27
N ALA A 104 8.32 17.68 -14.05
CA ALA A 104 8.47 18.55 -12.88
C ALA A 104 8.18 17.80 -11.57
N GLN A 105 7.10 17.03 -11.52
CA GLN A 105 6.71 16.23 -10.37
C GLN A 105 7.70 15.07 -10.12
N THR A 106 8.11 14.39 -11.19
CA THR A 106 9.14 13.33 -11.12
C THR A 106 10.44 13.87 -10.53
N LYS A 107 10.90 15.03 -11.01
CA LYS A 107 12.10 15.69 -10.47
C LYS A 107 11.92 16.07 -9.01
N ALA A 108 10.77 16.62 -8.62
CA ALA A 108 10.48 17.00 -7.25
C ALA A 108 10.53 15.80 -6.29
N VAL A 109 9.92 14.67 -6.65
CA VAL A 109 9.97 13.42 -5.86
C VAL A 109 11.41 12.93 -5.71
N ILE A 110 12.18 12.86 -6.80
CA ILE A 110 13.56 12.38 -6.76
C ILE A 110 14.43 13.27 -5.85
N GLN A 111 14.23 14.59 -5.91
CA GLN A 111 15.01 15.53 -5.10
C GLN A 111 14.63 15.51 -3.62
N ALA A 112 13.36 15.34 -3.30
CA ALA A 112 12.87 15.34 -1.92
C ALA A 112 13.04 14.00 -1.22
N GLU A 113 12.83 12.87 -1.93
CA GLU A 113 12.63 11.55 -1.32
C GLU A 113 13.45 10.44 -1.99
N GLY A 114 14.10 10.73 -3.09
CA GLY A 114 14.91 9.77 -3.84
C GLY A 114 14.14 8.98 -4.90
N LEU A 115 14.87 8.18 -5.66
CA LEU A 115 14.33 7.45 -6.81
C LEU A 115 13.27 6.41 -6.42
N GLN A 116 13.39 5.80 -5.23
CA GLN A 116 12.44 4.79 -4.75
C GLN A 116 11.02 5.34 -4.65
N ALA A 117 10.84 6.56 -4.20
CA ALA A 117 9.54 7.21 -4.05
C ALA A 117 8.80 7.45 -5.38
N VAL A 118 9.52 7.44 -6.51
CA VAL A 118 8.87 7.43 -7.84
C VAL A 118 8.04 6.15 -8.01
N GLY A 119 8.56 5.00 -7.54
CA GLY A 119 7.81 3.74 -7.52
C GLY A 119 6.53 3.82 -6.68
N ASP A 120 6.61 4.44 -5.51
CA ASP A 120 5.47 4.60 -4.59
C ASP A 120 4.35 5.44 -5.24
N SER A 121 4.70 6.41 -6.09
CA SER A 121 3.75 7.25 -6.82
C SER A 121 2.88 6.47 -7.82
N PHE A 122 3.26 5.25 -8.22
CA PHE A 122 2.44 4.38 -9.07
C PHE A 122 1.35 3.59 -8.33
N GLN A 123 1.33 3.62 -7.00
CA GLN A 123 0.40 2.81 -6.20
C GLN A 123 -1.06 3.10 -6.54
N GLU A 124 -1.46 4.37 -6.61
CA GLU A 124 -2.83 4.78 -6.93
C GLU A 124 -3.21 4.36 -8.37
N LEU A 125 -2.30 4.58 -9.33
CA LEU A 125 -2.52 4.14 -10.70
C LEU A 125 -2.68 2.63 -10.79
N GLY A 126 -1.89 1.87 -10.04
CA GLY A 126 -1.99 0.41 -9.92
C GLY A 126 -3.34 -0.02 -9.35
N GLN A 127 -3.83 0.64 -8.31
CA GLN A 127 -5.14 0.38 -7.71
C GLN A 127 -6.27 0.62 -8.72
N ILE A 128 -6.31 1.79 -9.37
CA ILE A 128 -7.34 2.14 -10.36
C ILE A 128 -7.34 1.13 -11.52
N THR A 129 -6.16 0.79 -12.02
CA THR A 129 -6.01 -0.19 -13.11
C THR A 129 -6.48 -1.59 -12.67
N GLY A 130 -6.13 -2.01 -11.46
CA GLY A 130 -6.59 -3.27 -10.89
C GLY A 130 -8.12 -3.34 -10.75
N GLU A 131 -8.74 -2.27 -10.28
CA GLU A 131 -10.21 -2.19 -10.20
C GLU A 131 -10.87 -2.29 -11.58
N GLU A 132 -10.31 -1.66 -12.61
CA GLU A 132 -10.82 -1.75 -13.98
C GLU A 132 -10.72 -3.17 -14.53
N ILE A 133 -9.62 -3.89 -14.25
CA ILE A 133 -9.45 -5.30 -14.62
C ILE A 133 -10.55 -6.16 -13.97
N LEU A 134 -10.81 -5.96 -12.67
CA LEU A 134 -11.83 -6.72 -11.94
C LEU A 134 -13.27 -6.41 -12.39
N LYS A 135 -13.50 -5.24 -13.00
CA LYS A 135 -14.80 -4.87 -13.58
C LYS A 135 -15.04 -5.52 -14.95
N ASN A 136 -14.01 -6.05 -15.61
CA ASN A 136 -14.16 -6.76 -16.88
C ASN A 136 -15.06 -7.99 -16.70
N PRO A 137 -16.13 -8.17 -17.53
CA PRO A 137 -17.09 -9.27 -17.36
C PRO A 137 -16.47 -10.65 -17.42
N GLU A 138 -15.48 -10.87 -18.27
CA GLU A 138 -14.82 -12.16 -18.43
C GLU A 138 -13.96 -12.49 -17.21
N VAL A 139 -13.20 -11.53 -16.70
CA VAL A 139 -12.41 -11.67 -15.46
C VAL A 139 -13.34 -11.95 -14.28
N LYS A 140 -14.43 -11.18 -14.17
CA LYS A 140 -15.45 -11.37 -13.14
C LYS A 140 -16.08 -12.76 -13.21
N GLY A 141 -16.39 -13.24 -14.42
CA GLY A 141 -16.92 -14.59 -14.63
C GLY A 141 -15.97 -15.68 -14.14
N GLN A 142 -14.68 -15.54 -14.41
CA GLN A 142 -13.65 -16.48 -13.92
C GLN A 142 -13.54 -16.47 -12.40
N LEU A 143 -13.53 -15.29 -11.78
CA LEU A 143 -13.50 -15.17 -10.31
C LEU A 143 -14.73 -15.79 -9.67
N GLN A 144 -15.93 -15.58 -10.24
CA GLN A 144 -17.15 -16.18 -9.76
C GLN A 144 -17.16 -17.73 -9.95
N GLY A 145 -16.45 -18.22 -10.96
CA GLY A 145 -16.31 -19.65 -11.22
C GLY A 145 -15.72 -20.42 -10.04
N VAL A 146 -14.83 -19.81 -9.27
CA VAL A 146 -14.24 -20.42 -8.07
C VAL A 146 -15.30 -20.77 -7.03
N LEU A 147 -16.35 -19.94 -6.89
CA LEU A 147 -17.42 -20.16 -5.91
C LEU A 147 -18.18 -21.48 -6.12
N ARG A 148 -18.15 -22.07 -7.32
CA ARG A 148 -18.76 -23.37 -7.61
C ARG A 148 -18.09 -24.52 -6.86
N TYR A 149 -16.83 -24.33 -6.45
CA TYR A 149 -16.01 -25.33 -5.77
C TYR A 149 -15.86 -25.04 -4.27
N VAL A 150 -16.43 -23.95 -3.79
CA VAL A 150 -16.44 -23.60 -2.37
C VAL A 150 -17.62 -24.29 -1.69
N ASP A 151 -17.36 -25.00 -0.60
CA ASP A 151 -18.40 -25.57 0.25
C ASP A 151 -19.13 -24.47 1.03
N LEU A 152 -20.19 -23.94 0.43
CA LEU A 152 -20.99 -22.87 1.02
C LEU A 152 -21.66 -23.29 2.32
N ASN A 153 -22.05 -24.57 2.47
CA ASN A 153 -22.65 -25.05 3.71
C ASN A 153 -21.63 -24.97 4.86
N LYS A 154 -20.38 -25.36 4.60
CA LYS A 154 -19.31 -25.24 5.58
C LYS A 154 -19.03 -23.78 5.95
N LEU A 155 -19.05 -22.87 5.00
CA LEU A 155 -18.91 -21.44 5.27
C LEU A 155 -20.07 -20.93 6.14
N VAL A 156 -21.31 -21.23 5.75
CA VAL A 156 -22.50 -20.82 6.49
C VAL A 156 -22.48 -21.35 7.92
N THR A 157 -22.24 -22.64 8.11
CA THR A 157 -22.22 -23.24 9.47
C THR A 157 -21.06 -22.77 10.32
N THR A 158 -19.93 -22.38 9.73
CA THR A 158 -18.77 -21.88 10.47
C THR A 158 -18.91 -20.41 10.85
N PHE A 159 -19.42 -19.58 9.97
CA PHE A 159 -19.39 -18.13 10.13
C PHE A 159 -20.75 -17.52 10.48
N LEU A 160 -21.87 -18.17 10.18
CA LEU A 160 -23.21 -17.68 10.52
C LEU A 160 -23.73 -18.31 11.81
N THR A 161 -22.95 -18.16 12.89
CA THR A 161 -23.40 -18.57 14.24
C THR A 161 -24.44 -17.57 14.78
N PRO A 162 -25.27 -17.95 15.77
CA PRO A 162 -26.27 -17.05 16.37
C PRO A 162 -25.69 -15.75 16.87
N GLU A 163 -24.44 -15.76 17.36
CA GLU A 163 -23.74 -14.57 17.86
C GLU A 163 -23.43 -13.58 16.71
N ILE A 164 -23.06 -14.10 15.56
CA ILE A 164 -22.78 -13.27 14.36
C ILE A 164 -24.07 -12.71 13.79
N TRP A 165 -25.16 -13.52 13.74
CA TRP A 165 -26.48 -13.04 13.33
C TRP A 165 -26.95 -11.85 14.19
N ASN A 166 -26.77 -11.94 15.50
CA ASN A 166 -27.13 -10.87 16.43
C ASN A 166 -26.29 -9.60 16.18
N LYS A 167 -24.99 -9.76 15.86
CA LYS A 167 -24.10 -8.61 15.54
C LYS A 167 -24.44 -7.94 14.20
N LEU A 168 -24.93 -8.69 13.24
CA LEU A 168 -25.33 -8.15 11.92
C LEU A 168 -26.70 -7.46 11.97
N GLY A 169 -27.37 -7.42 13.11
CA GLY A 169 -28.64 -6.73 13.29
C GLY A 169 -29.81 -7.38 12.53
N VAL A 170 -29.64 -8.62 12.07
CA VAL A 170 -30.71 -9.41 11.42
C VAL A 170 -31.52 -10.10 12.52
N THR A 171 -32.22 -9.29 13.31
CA THR A 171 -33.26 -9.82 14.22
C THR A 171 -34.52 -10.14 13.43
N ARG A 172 -35.05 -11.34 13.63
CA ARG A 172 -36.42 -11.70 13.21
C ARG A 172 -37.44 -10.87 13.96
#